data_e29f999f0527f1e815a6bf21b2390b20
#
_entry.id   e29f999f0527f1e815a6bf21b2390b20
#
_cell.length_a   1.000
_cell.length_b   1.000
_cell.length_c   1.000
_cell.angle_alpha   90.00
_cell.angle_beta   90.00
_cell.angle_gamma   90.00
#
_symmetry.space_group_name_H-M   'P 1'
#
loop_
_entity.id
_entity.type
_entity.pdbx_description
1 polymer ?
#
loop_
_entity_poly.entity_id
_entity_poly.type
_entity_poly.pdbx_seq_one_letter_code
_entity_poly.pdbx_strand_id
1 'polypeptide(L)'
;MGSLKIVVLKRALHAIEKTTEWYQINLNLTAANHFKEGIYHTIEVLSRMPSIGRKDESMKGNHTYYSFLAHPKYRIVYRYTDSTLYIVAIRATMMSY
;
A
#
# COMPACT_ATOMS: atom_id res chain seq x y z
N MET A 1 -9.33 -8.17 19.76
CA MET A 1 -8.98 -7.32 19.05
C MET A 1 -9.17 -7.47 17.67
N GLY A 2 -9.83 -6.85 17.04
CA GLY A 2 -10.11 -6.93 15.68
C GLY A 2 -9.15 -6.19 14.86
N SER A 3 -9.37 -6.17 13.59
CA SER A 3 -8.58 -5.36 12.71
C SER A 3 -9.30 -4.03 12.50
N LEU A 4 -8.54 -3.05 12.03
CA LEU A 4 -9.10 -1.77 11.70
C LEU A 4 -9.93 -1.88 10.43
N LYS A 5 -10.90 -0.99 10.28
CA LYS A 5 -11.63 -0.88 9.04
C LYS A 5 -10.64 -0.38 7.99
N ILE A 6 -10.68 -0.95 6.80
CA ILE A 6 -9.76 -0.57 5.74
C ILE A 6 -10.45 0.36 4.75
N VAL A 7 -9.81 1.50 4.49
CA VAL A 7 -10.28 2.44 3.47
C VAL A 7 -9.11 2.67 2.52
N VAL A 8 -9.28 2.29 1.26
CA VAL A 8 -8.25 2.53 0.24
C VAL A 8 -8.64 3.79 -0.48
N LEU A 9 -7.86 4.85 -0.31
CA LEU A 9 -8.18 6.12 -0.92
C LEU A 9 -8.06 6.02 -2.44
N LYS A 10 -8.78 6.87 -3.13
CA LYS A 10 -8.86 6.82 -4.58
C LYS A 10 -7.51 6.81 -5.25
N ARG A 11 -6.59 7.62 -4.78
CA ARG A 11 -5.26 7.71 -5.34
C ARG A 11 -4.53 6.38 -5.24
N ALA A 12 -4.63 5.72 -4.08
CA ALA A 12 -3.98 4.43 -3.88
C ALA A 12 -4.65 3.34 -4.72
N LEU A 13 -5.96 3.35 -4.77
CA LEU A 13 -6.69 2.37 -5.57
C LEU A 13 -6.30 2.49 -7.04
N HIS A 14 -6.23 3.73 -7.53
CA HIS A 14 -5.84 3.98 -8.91
C HIS A 14 -4.43 3.44 -9.18
N ALA A 15 -3.50 3.66 -8.25
CA ALA A 15 -2.14 3.16 -8.41
C ALA A 15 -2.09 1.64 -8.45
N ILE A 16 -2.89 0.97 -7.62
CA ILE A 16 -2.94 -0.48 -7.61
C ILE A 16 -3.46 -0.99 -8.95
N GLU A 17 -4.54 -0.37 -9.44
CA GLU A 17 -5.15 -0.80 -10.68
C GLU A 17 -4.24 -0.59 -11.88
N LYS A 18 -3.59 0.56 -11.95
CA LYS A 18 -2.68 0.86 -13.05
C LYS A 18 -1.47 -0.06 -13.04
N THR A 19 -0.93 -0.34 -11.87
CA THR A 19 0.23 -1.22 -11.77
C THR A 19 -0.15 -2.66 -12.11
N THR A 20 -1.33 -3.10 -11.67
CA THR A 20 -1.81 -4.43 -12.01
C THR A 20 -1.95 -4.57 -13.52
N GLU A 21 -2.52 -3.56 -14.16
CA GLU A 21 -2.68 -3.56 -15.60
C GLU A 21 -1.34 -3.61 -16.31
N TRP A 22 -0.37 -2.85 -15.81
CA TRP A 22 0.96 -2.83 -16.38
C TRP A 22 1.60 -4.22 -16.38
N TYR A 23 1.47 -4.94 -15.24
CA TYR A 23 1.99 -6.29 -15.15
C TYR A 23 1.28 -7.23 -16.12
N GLN A 24 -0.02 -7.09 -16.26
CA GLN A 24 -0.78 -7.95 -17.14
C GLN A 24 -0.37 -7.76 -18.60
N ILE A 25 -0.19 -6.51 -19.01
CA ILE A 25 0.17 -6.20 -20.39
C ILE A 25 1.62 -6.55 -20.69
N ASN A 26 2.53 -6.23 -19.78
CA ASN A 26 3.96 -6.37 -20.04
C ASN A 26 4.57 -7.70 -19.64
N LEU A 27 3.90 -8.43 -18.76
CA LEU A 27 4.38 -9.73 -18.32
C LEU A 27 3.32 -10.78 -18.59
N ASN A 28 2.46 -11.02 -17.60
CA ASN A 28 1.38 -11.99 -17.77
C ASN A 28 0.37 -11.82 -16.63
N LEU A 29 -0.71 -12.56 -16.75
CA LEU A 29 -1.78 -12.50 -15.76
C LEU A 29 -1.34 -13.00 -14.39
N THR A 30 -0.49 -14.01 -14.37
CA THR A 30 0.01 -14.56 -13.11
C THR A 30 0.80 -13.50 -12.34
N ALA A 31 1.65 -12.75 -13.03
CA ALA A 31 2.43 -11.70 -12.39
C ALA A 31 1.52 -10.59 -11.87
N ALA A 32 0.49 -10.24 -12.64
CA ALA A 32 -0.47 -9.22 -12.22
C ALA A 32 -1.20 -9.64 -10.96
N ASN A 33 -1.66 -10.89 -10.92
CA ASN A 33 -2.37 -11.39 -9.74
C ASN A 33 -1.45 -11.47 -8.53
N HIS A 34 -0.21 -11.87 -8.74
CA HIS A 34 0.76 -11.96 -7.66
C HIS A 34 1.01 -10.59 -7.03
N PHE A 35 1.17 -9.57 -7.85
CA PHE A 35 1.35 -8.22 -7.35
C PHE A 35 0.14 -7.78 -6.54
N LYS A 36 -1.05 -7.95 -7.11
CA LYS A 36 -2.28 -7.49 -6.49
C LYS A 36 -2.53 -8.19 -5.15
N GLU A 37 -2.36 -9.51 -5.13
CA GLU A 37 -2.55 -10.29 -3.91
C GLU A 37 -1.56 -9.89 -2.83
N GLY A 38 -0.31 -9.63 -3.22
CA GLY A 38 0.70 -9.20 -2.26
C GLY A 38 0.37 -7.88 -1.63
N ILE A 39 -0.11 -6.93 -2.43
CA ILE A 39 -0.50 -5.63 -1.92
C ILE A 39 -1.67 -5.78 -0.93
N TYR A 40 -2.72 -6.49 -1.30
CA TYR A 40 -3.88 -6.60 -0.44
C TYR A 40 -3.62 -7.44 0.80
N HIS A 41 -2.76 -8.44 0.69
CA HIS A 41 -2.36 -9.21 1.86
C HIS A 41 -1.64 -8.30 2.87
N THR A 42 -0.74 -7.46 2.38
CA THR A 42 -0.01 -6.54 3.26
C THR A 42 -0.94 -5.53 3.89
N ILE A 43 -1.91 -5.03 3.13
CA ILE A 43 -2.91 -4.10 3.68
C ILE A 43 -3.66 -4.77 4.84
N GLU A 44 -4.00 -6.04 4.67
CA GLU A 44 -4.69 -6.77 5.71
C GLU A 44 -3.82 -6.92 6.96
N VAL A 45 -2.54 -7.20 6.78
CA VAL A 45 -1.60 -7.27 7.91
C VAL A 45 -1.55 -5.93 8.63
N LEU A 46 -1.48 -4.83 7.88
CA LEU A 46 -1.43 -3.50 8.47
C LEU A 46 -2.71 -3.17 9.23
N SER A 47 -3.84 -3.71 8.80
CA SER A 47 -5.09 -3.46 9.51
C SER A 47 -5.09 -4.09 10.90
N ARG A 48 -4.29 -5.12 11.09
CA ARG A 48 -4.18 -5.78 12.38
C ARG A 48 -3.01 -5.26 13.20
N MET A 49 -1.97 -4.76 12.54
CA MET A 49 -0.78 -4.26 13.21
C MET A 49 -0.32 -2.96 12.57
N PRO A 50 -1.10 -1.89 12.72
CA PRO A 50 -0.77 -0.65 11.99
C PRO A 50 0.52 0.03 12.44
N SER A 51 1.03 -0.33 13.59
CA SER A 51 2.23 0.32 14.10
C SER A 51 3.54 -0.29 13.57
N ILE A 52 3.46 -1.33 12.74
CA ILE A 52 4.68 -1.95 12.26
C ILE A 52 5.41 -1.15 11.18
N GLY A 53 4.72 -0.21 10.54
CA GLY A 53 5.37 0.63 9.55
C GLY A 53 6.26 1.68 10.18
N ARG A 54 7.11 2.29 9.37
CA ARG A 54 7.95 3.36 9.87
C ARG A 54 7.38 4.69 9.44
N LYS A 55 7.64 5.72 10.23
CA LYS A 55 7.14 7.04 9.93
C LYS A 55 7.65 7.51 8.58
N ASP A 56 6.76 8.04 7.77
CA ASP A 56 7.10 8.49 6.43
C ASP A 56 7.02 10.01 6.39
N GLU A 57 8.18 10.65 6.33
CA GLU A 57 8.22 12.09 6.34
C GLU A 57 8.16 12.71 4.96
N SER A 58 8.06 11.89 3.93
CA SER A 58 7.95 12.41 2.58
C SER A 58 6.56 12.98 2.30
N MET A 59 5.57 12.57 3.10
CA MET A 59 4.23 13.09 2.94
C MET A 59 4.04 14.28 3.83
N LYS A 60 3.42 15.32 3.31
CA LYS A 60 3.16 16.53 4.07
C LYS A 60 1.68 16.68 4.34
N GLY A 61 1.35 17.36 5.41
CA GLY A 61 -0.02 17.60 5.78
C GLY A 61 -0.22 17.54 7.26
N ASN A 62 -1.47 17.47 7.70
CA ASN A 62 -1.79 17.49 9.12
C ASN A 62 -1.78 16.12 9.77
N HIS A 63 -1.53 15.09 9.00
CA HIS A 63 -1.56 13.73 9.54
C HIS A 63 -0.15 13.16 9.64
N THR A 64 0.02 12.21 10.51
CA THR A 64 1.25 11.43 10.55
C THR A 64 1.09 10.27 9.61
N TYR A 65 2.02 10.11 8.70
CA TYR A 65 1.97 9.05 7.72
C TYR A 65 3.05 8.02 8.02
N TYR A 66 2.78 6.78 7.63
CA TYR A 66 3.69 5.67 7.81
C TYR A 66 3.83 4.93 6.49
N SER A 67 4.89 4.17 6.34
CA SER A 67 5.04 3.33 5.17
C SER A 67 5.56 1.96 5.55
N PHE A 68 5.23 0.98 4.74
CA PHE A 68 5.64 -0.39 4.98
C PHE A 68 5.92 -1.06 3.64
N LEU A 69 7.00 -1.81 3.57
CA LEU A 69 7.40 -2.47 2.34
C LEU A 69 6.50 -3.67 2.09
N ALA A 70 5.71 -3.60 1.04
CA ALA A 70 4.76 -4.66 0.72
C ALA A 70 5.33 -5.67 -0.26
N HIS A 71 6.23 -5.20 -1.10
CA HIS A 71 6.82 -6.02 -2.14
C HIS A 71 8.21 -5.43 -2.32
N PRO A 72 9.20 -6.17 -2.77
CA PRO A 72 10.54 -5.61 -2.90
C PRO A 72 10.59 -4.26 -3.62
N LYS A 73 9.62 -4.01 -4.49
CA LYS A 73 9.61 -2.80 -5.29
C LYS A 73 8.58 -1.77 -4.90
N TYR A 74 7.77 -2.03 -3.87
CA TYR A 74 6.67 -1.12 -3.55
C TYR A 74 6.53 -0.91 -2.07
N ARG A 75 6.19 0.33 -1.69
CA ARG A 75 5.84 0.66 -0.32
C ARG A 75 4.43 1.16 -0.27
N ILE A 76 3.71 0.76 0.78
CA ILE A 76 2.36 1.25 1.04
C ILE A 76 2.50 2.41 2.01
N VAL A 77 1.97 3.56 1.63
CA VAL A 77 1.93 4.73 2.52
C VAL A 77 0.53 4.79 3.11
N TYR A 78 0.45 4.90 4.43
CA TYR A 78 -0.83 4.85 5.11
C TYR A 78 -0.84 5.73 6.35
N ARG A 79 -2.04 5.96 6.87
CA ARG A 79 -2.24 6.56 8.18
C ARG A 79 -3.37 5.81 8.85
N TYR A 80 -3.49 5.94 10.16
CA TYR A 80 -4.55 5.21 10.85
C TYR A 80 -5.01 5.94 12.09
N THR A 81 -6.23 5.58 12.51
CA THR A 81 -6.82 6.05 13.75
C THR A 81 -7.11 4.83 14.60
N ASP A 82 -7.82 5.03 15.71
CA ASP A 82 -8.21 3.91 16.55
C ASP A 82 -9.12 2.92 15.85
N SER A 83 -9.82 3.36 14.82
CA SER A 83 -10.83 2.52 14.17
C SER A 83 -10.55 2.22 12.70
N THR A 84 -9.73 3.01 12.03
CA THR A 84 -9.64 2.95 10.57
C THR A 84 -8.21 3.04 10.07
N LEU A 85 -7.91 2.22 9.07
CA LEU A 85 -6.65 2.26 8.35
C LEU A 85 -6.92 2.87 6.99
N TYR A 86 -6.22 3.95 6.68
CA TYR A 86 -6.36 4.62 5.38
C TYR A 86 -5.12 4.35 4.54
N ILE A 87 -5.31 3.71 3.41
CA ILE A 87 -4.21 3.48 2.46
C ILE A 87 -4.16 4.69 1.55
N VAL A 88 -3.09 5.45 1.66
CA VAL A 88 -2.98 6.77 1.03
C VAL A 88 -2.31 6.70 -0.32
N ALA A 89 -1.26 5.90 -0.45
CA ALA A 89 -0.52 5.84 -1.70
C ALA A 89 0.27 4.55 -1.79
N ILE A 90 0.59 4.15 -3.00
CA ILE A 90 1.50 3.05 -3.27
C ILE A 90 2.65 3.65 -4.05
N ARG A 91 3.87 3.47 -3.57
CA ARG A 91 5.05 4.04 -4.19
C ARG A 91 6.03 2.97 -4.60
N ALA A 92 6.65 3.16 -5.75
CA ALA A 92 7.74 2.30 -6.15
C ALA A 92 8.96 2.65 -5.32
N THR A 93 9.62 1.64 -4.77
CA THR A 93 10.82 1.89 -3.99
C THR A 93 12.05 1.86 -4.87
N MET A 94 11.97 1.24 -6.07
CA MET A 94 13.09 1.16 -6.87
C MET A 94 13.33 2.40 -7.51
N MET A 95 14.42 2.98 -7.29
CA MET A 95 14.71 4.17 -7.90
C MET A 95 15.49 3.88 -9.06
N SER A 96 15.34 4.57 -10.02
CA SER A 96 16.13 4.36 -11.12
C SER A 96 17.47 4.78 -10.80
N TYR A 97 18.32 4.38 -11.45
CA TYR A 97 19.63 4.76 -11.16
C TYR A 97 20.31 5.33 -12.33
#